data_139cbbd581549bc300748b1dd25f2fa3
#
_entry.id   139cbbd581549bc300748b1dd25f2fa3
#
_cell.length_a   1.000
_cell.length_b   1.000
_cell.length_c   1.000
_cell.angle_alpha   90.00
_cell.angle_beta   90.00
_cell.angle_gamma   90.00
#
_symmetry.space_group_name_H-M   'P 1'
#
loop_
_entity.id
_entity.type
_entity.pdbx_description
1 polymer ?
#
loop_
_entity_poly.entity_id
_entity_poly.type
_entity_poly.pdbx_seq_one_letter_code
_entity_poly.pdbx_strand_id
1 'polypeptide(L)'
;MRKHKNFWDRNAGRYDRFMRKDRAAYEEMYKLIRPVVKAKTVLELATGTGLIAKHIVNAAAHIEATDASAEMIAEAKRDNRSATLHFSVQNMFCLPYVEESFDVVIVSNALHIVPQPEKALAEIYRVLKDDGVLIAPTFTHAGNSFPGKVKAFFMKLAGFPLHSRWTSEEYLRFLRQNGWSVRKSAVLKASFPLTYAECVKSEV
;
A
#
# COMPACT_ATOMS: atom_id res chain seq x y z
N MET A 1 -8.28 -6.78 29.20
CA MET A 1 -6.94 -6.20 28.91
C MET A 1 -7.09 -5.14 27.86
N ARG A 2 -6.75 -3.86 28.15
CA ARG A 2 -6.70 -2.80 27.11
C ARG A 2 -5.51 -3.11 26.20
N LYS A 3 -5.76 -3.48 24.93
CA LYS A 3 -4.70 -3.57 23.91
C LYS A 3 -4.03 -2.20 23.83
N HIS A 4 -2.71 -2.14 23.96
CA HIS A 4 -1.96 -0.91 23.71
C HIS A 4 -2.20 -0.48 22.27
N LYS A 5 -2.82 0.69 22.09
CA LYS A 5 -3.05 1.26 20.75
C LYS A 5 -1.70 1.57 20.10
N ASN A 6 -1.50 1.05 18.90
CA ASN A 6 -0.33 1.33 18.09
C ASN A 6 -0.38 2.76 17.50
N PHE A 7 0.63 3.15 16.73
CA PHE A 7 0.71 4.46 16.08
C PHE A 7 -0.50 4.70 15.15
N TRP A 8 -0.89 3.70 14.38
CA TRP A 8 -1.96 3.77 13.38
C TRP A 8 -3.32 3.92 14.03
N ASP A 9 -3.60 3.14 15.09
CA ASP A 9 -4.84 3.25 15.86
C ASP A 9 -5.06 4.66 16.42
N ARG A 10 -3.99 5.32 16.88
CA ARG A 10 -4.07 6.68 17.45
C ARG A 10 -4.28 7.78 16.41
N ASN A 11 -3.92 7.52 15.16
CA ASN A 11 -3.90 8.53 14.10
C ASN A 11 -4.97 8.33 13.01
N ALA A 12 -5.80 7.28 13.07
CA ALA A 12 -6.79 6.95 12.06
C ALA A 12 -7.67 8.15 11.66
N GLY A 13 -8.29 8.84 12.61
CA GLY A 13 -9.16 9.98 12.33
C GLY A 13 -8.46 11.25 11.82
N ARG A 14 -7.12 11.28 11.76
CA ARG A 14 -6.32 12.41 11.25
C ARG A 14 -5.57 12.07 9.96
N TYR A 15 -5.56 10.79 9.58
CA TYR A 15 -4.75 10.28 8.49
C TYR A 15 -5.07 10.96 7.15
N ASP A 16 -6.34 11.07 6.78
CA ASP A 16 -6.77 11.70 5.53
C ASP A 16 -6.37 13.18 5.45
N ARG A 17 -6.41 13.89 6.59
CA ARG A 17 -5.94 15.28 6.65
C ARG A 17 -4.44 15.38 6.38
N PHE A 18 -3.67 14.42 6.89
CA PHE A 18 -2.23 14.35 6.64
C PHE A 18 -1.94 14.08 5.15
N MET A 19 -2.70 13.21 4.50
CA MET A 19 -2.51 12.83 3.10
C MET A 19 -2.96 13.89 2.09
N ARG A 20 -3.81 14.87 2.50
CA ARG A 20 -4.31 15.93 1.60
C ARG A 20 -3.23 16.75 0.91
N LYS A 21 -2.07 16.94 1.53
CA LYS A 21 -0.95 17.69 0.95
C LYS A 21 -0.33 17.01 -0.28
N ASP A 22 -0.49 15.70 -0.39
CA ASP A 22 0.02 14.88 -1.49
C ASP A 22 -1.09 14.50 -2.50
N ARG A 23 -2.25 15.18 -2.43
CA ARG A 23 -3.43 14.89 -3.26
C ARG A 23 -3.10 14.81 -4.75
N ALA A 24 -2.29 15.72 -5.28
CA ALA A 24 -1.93 15.72 -6.70
C ALA A 24 -1.20 14.42 -7.11
N ALA A 25 -0.27 13.93 -6.28
CA ALA A 25 0.42 12.66 -6.52
C ALA A 25 -0.54 11.47 -6.47
N TYR A 26 -1.49 11.48 -5.53
CA TYR A 26 -2.51 10.44 -5.42
C TYR A 26 -3.46 10.43 -6.63
N GLU A 27 -3.88 11.60 -7.14
CA GLU A 27 -4.69 11.67 -8.35
C GLU A 27 -3.95 11.08 -9.57
N GLU A 28 -2.65 11.36 -9.73
CA GLU A 28 -1.84 10.73 -10.77
C GLU A 28 -1.71 9.22 -10.54
N MET A 29 -1.51 8.78 -9.31
CA MET A 29 -1.47 7.36 -8.96
C MET A 29 -2.80 6.65 -9.28
N TYR A 30 -3.94 7.25 -8.99
CA TYR A 30 -5.26 6.68 -9.33
C TYR A 30 -5.45 6.52 -10.85
N LYS A 31 -4.95 7.46 -11.66
CA LYS A 31 -4.96 7.33 -13.13
C LYS A 31 -4.17 6.12 -13.62
N LEU A 32 -3.06 5.81 -12.93
CA LEU A 32 -2.25 4.62 -13.23
C LEU A 32 -2.95 3.33 -12.79
N ILE A 33 -3.61 3.32 -11.63
CA ILE A 33 -4.25 2.14 -11.05
C ILE A 33 -5.53 1.75 -11.77
N ARG A 34 -6.42 2.71 -12.08
CA ARG A 34 -7.77 2.44 -12.62
C ARG A 34 -7.81 1.52 -13.85
N PRO A 35 -6.93 1.67 -14.86
CA PRO A 35 -6.93 0.75 -16.00
C PRO A 35 -6.56 -0.69 -15.62
N VAL A 36 -5.68 -0.86 -14.64
CA VAL A 36 -5.19 -2.18 -14.19
C VAL A 36 -6.27 -2.95 -13.42
N VAL A 37 -7.06 -2.24 -12.60
CA VAL A 37 -8.11 -2.86 -11.77
C VAL A 37 -9.47 -2.99 -12.47
N LYS A 38 -9.58 -2.54 -13.72
CA LYS A 38 -10.86 -2.52 -14.45
C LYS A 38 -11.45 -3.92 -14.58
N ALA A 39 -12.65 -4.09 -14.00
CA ALA A 39 -13.39 -5.35 -13.96
C ALA A 39 -12.62 -6.53 -13.32
N LYS A 40 -11.72 -6.24 -12.37
CA LYS A 40 -10.87 -7.22 -11.69
C LYS A 40 -11.29 -7.40 -10.22
N THR A 41 -10.95 -8.57 -9.66
CA THR A 41 -11.01 -8.84 -8.22
C THR A 41 -9.72 -8.34 -7.58
N VAL A 42 -9.83 -7.40 -6.66
CA VAL A 42 -8.71 -6.66 -6.08
C VAL A 42 -8.59 -6.94 -4.59
N LEU A 43 -7.38 -7.16 -4.10
CA LEU A 43 -7.03 -7.11 -2.69
C LEU A 43 -6.19 -5.86 -2.43
N GLU A 44 -6.61 -5.01 -1.50
CA GLU A 44 -5.78 -3.91 -0.99
C GLU A 44 -5.30 -4.22 0.42
N LEU A 45 -3.99 -4.25 0.62
CA LEU A 45 -3.33 -4.48 1.90
C LEU A 45 -2.89 -3.15 2.52
N ALA A 46 -2.99 -3.04 3.86
CA ALA A 46 -2.72 -1.82 4.62
C ALA A 46 -3.50 -0.62 4.05
N THR A 47 -4.80 -0.84 3.81
CA THR A 47 -5.70 0.15 3.17
C THR A 47 -5.86 1.43 4.00
N GLY A 48 -5.52 1.41 5.30
CA GLY A 48 -5.75 2.52 6.21
C GLY A 48 -7.23 2.91 6.27
N THR A 49 -7.54 4.15 5.97
CA THR A 49 -8.90 4.70 5.92
C THR A 49 -9.64 4.38 4.61
N GLY A 50 -9.06 3.53 3.75
CA GLY A 50 -9.65 3.14 2.47
C GLY A 50 -9.48 4.17 1.37
N LEU A 51 -8.46 5.01 1.45
CA LEU A 51 -8.29 6.15 0.54
C LEU A 51 -8.17 5.72 -0.93
N ILE A 52 -7.39 4.66 -1.22
CA ILE A 52 -7.24 4.15 -2.59
C ILE A 52 -8.47 3.33 -2.99
N ALA A 53 -8.88 2.36 -2.17
CA ALA A 53 -10.04 1.50 -2.44
C ALA A 53 -11.29 2.31 -2.83
N LYS A 54 -11.63 3.36 -2.07
CA LYS A 54 -12.77 4.23 -2.32
C LYS A 54 -12.67 4.99 -3.66
N HIS A 55 -11.44 5.32 -4.11
CA HIS A 55 -11.23 6.03 -5.37
C HIS A 55 -11.23 5.13 -6.62
N ILE A 56 -11.02 3.83 -6.45
CA ILE A 56 -10.96 2.88 -7.56
C ILE A 56 -12.16 1.94 -7.63
N VAL A 57 -13.05 1.96 -6.63
CA VAL A 57 -14.17 1.01 -6.49
C VAL A 57 -15.07 0.92 -7.72
N ASN A 58 -15.31 2.03 -8.40
CA ASN A 58 -16.16 2.06 -9.61
C ASN A 58 -15.47 1.43 -10.83
N ALA A 59 -14.17 1.17 -10.79
CA ALA A 59 -13.44 0.50 -11.86
C ALA A 59 -13.32 -1.01 -11.63
N ALA A 60 -13.20 -1.45 -10.38
CA ALA A 60 -13.02 -2.85 -10.03
C ALA A 60 -14.36 -3.62 -10.05
N ALA A 61 -14.30 -4.94 -10.22
CA ALA A 61 -15.47 -5.81 -10.04
C ALA A 61 -15.76 -6.03 -8.55
N HIS A 62 -14.70 -6.23 -7.76
CA HIS A 62 -14.78 -6.44 -6.32
C HIS A 62 -13.48 -6.01 -5.65
N ILE A 63 -13.56 -5.44 -4.45
CA ILE A 63 -12.39 -5.06 -3.65
C ILE A 63 -12.53 -5.60 -2.23
N GLU A 64 -11.56 -6.41 -1.81
CA GLU A 64 -11.26 -6.70 -0.42
C GLU A 64 -10.17 -5.74 0.05
N ALA A 65 -10.48 -4.84 0.99
CA ALA A 65 -9.55 -3.85 1.51
C ALA A 65 -9.26 -4.14 2.99
N THR A 66 -7.99 -4.37 3.32
CA THR A 66 -7.60 -4.90 4.63
C THR A 66 -6.56 -4.04 5.32
N ASP A 67 -6.63 -3.97 6.63
CA ASP A 67 -5.63 -3.33 7.48
C ASP A 67 -5.48 -4.09 8.80
N ALA A 68 -4.32 -4.01 9.43
CA ALA A 68 -4.09 -4.63 10.73
C ALA A 68 -4.71 -3.80 11.89
N SER A 69 -5.00 -2.52 11.67
CA SER A 69 -5.62 -1.62 12.64
C SER A 69 -7.14 -1.66 12.54
N ALA A 70 -7.79 -2.06 13.63
CA ALA A 70 -9.25 -2.05 13.72
C ALA A 70 -9.82 -0.62 13.65
N GLU A 71 -9.09 0.36 14.17
CA GLU A 71 -9.46 1.79 14.12
C GLU A 71 -9.39 2.34 12.69
N MET A 72 -8.38 1.95 11.90
CA MET A 72 -8.32 2.29 10.47
C MET A 72 -9.51 1.71 9.71
N ILE A 73 -9.82 0.44 9.93
CA ILE A 73 -10.97 -0.22 9.30
C ILE A 73 -12.30 0.39 9.73
N ALA A 74 -12.44 0.78 11.00
CA ALA A 74 -13.64 1.48 11.47
C ALA A 74 -13.82 2.83 10.75
N GLU A 75 -12.73 3.59 10.56
CA GLU A 75 -12.75 4.84 9.79
C GLU A 75 -13.05 4.59 8.31
N ALA A 76 -12.45 3.55 7.71
CA ALA A 76 -12.67 3.17 6.33
C ALA A 76 -14.15 2.84 6.05
N LYS A 77 -14.81 2.14 6.97
CA LYS A 77 -16.23 1.74 6.86
C LYS A 77 -17.22 2.91 6.99
N ARG A 78 -16.84 4.00 7.68
CA ARG A 78 -17.77 5.06 8.08
C ARG A 78 -18.62 5.60 6.94
N ASP A 79 -18.04 5.84 5.77
CA ASP A 79 -18.72 6.44 4.61
C ASP A 79 -18.80 5.49 3.41
N ASN A 80 -18.49 4.20 3.62
CA ASN A 80 -18.60 3.22 2.54
C ASN A 80 -20.06 2.83 2.29
N ARG A 81 -20.53 3.02 1.06
CA ARG A 81 -21.86 2.62 0.59
C ARG A 81 -21.81 1.64 -0.58
N SER A 82 -20.61 1.25 -1.00
CA SER A 82 -20.44 0.31 -2.11
C SER A 82 -20.69 -1.13 -1.65
N ALA A 83 -21.47 -1.88 -2.41
CA ALA A 83 -21.68 -3.31 -2.20
C ALA A 83 -20.49 -4.17 -2.67
N THR A 84 -19.59 -3.61 -3.49
CA THR A 84 -18.43 -4.31 -4.05
C THR A 84 -17.12 -3.98 -3.35
N LEU A 85 -17.15 -3.14 -2.29
CA LEU A 85 -15.99 -2.77 -1.49
C LEU A 85 -16.18 -3.24 -0.06
N HIS A 86 -15.37 -4.20 0.35
CA HIS A 86 -15.41 -4.78 1.69
C HIS A 86 -14.16 -4.41 2.47
N PHE A 87 -14.34 -4.03 3.74
CA PHE A 87 -13.26 -3.72 4.66
C PHE A 87 -13.17 -4.73 5.77
N SER A 88 -11.98 -5.30 6.02
CA SER A 88 -11.76 -6.26 7.11
C SER A 88 -10.41 -6.06 7.81
N VAL A 89 -10.34 -6.48 9.08
CA VAL A 89 -9.08 -6.47 9.83
C VAL A 89 -8.33 -7.76 9.51
N GLN A 90 -7.15 -7.64 8.88
CA GLN A 90 -6.33 -8.79 8.49
C GLN A 90 -4.83 -8.51 8.71
N ASN A 91 -4.09 -9.60 8.88
CA ASN A 91 -2.63 -9.56 8.94
C ASN A 91 -2.04 -9.88 7.56
N MET A 92 -1.33 -8.93 6.94
CA MET A 92 -0.71 -9.11 5.62
C MET A 92 0.35 -10.23 5.56
N PHE A 93 0.82 -10.72 6.70
CA PHE A 93 1.78 -11.83 6.77
C PHE A 93 1.11 -13.22 6.84
N CYS A 94 -0.21 -13.28 6.95
CA CYS A 94 -1.00 -14.51 7.03
C CYS A 94 -2.44 -14.18 6.63
N LEU A 95 -2.71 -14.20 5.32
CA LEU A 95 -4.00 -13.82 4.75
C LEU A 95 -4.95 -15.03 4.73
N PRO A 96 -6.24 -14.84 5.08
CA PRO A 96 -7.22 -15.93 5.11
C PRO A 96 -7.79 -16.28 3.73
N TYR A 97 -7.04 -15.99 2.67
CA TYR A 97 -7.44 -16.26 1.28
C TYR A 97 -6.69 -17.46 0.73
N VAL A 98 -7.33 -18.22 -0.13
CA VAL A 98 -6.68 -19.32 -0.86
C VAL A 98 -5.69 -18.77 -1.89
N GLU A 99 -4.82 -19.64 -2.39
CA GLU A 99 -3.87 -19.29 -3.46
C GLU A 99 -4.61 -18.77 -4.69
N GLU A 100 -3.99 -17.87 -5.44
CA GLU A 100 -4.49 -17.36 -6.74
C GLU A 100 -5.93 -16.80 -6.71
N SER A 101 -6.31 -16.15 -5.60
CA SER A 101 -7.66 -15.60 -5.41
C SER A 101 -7.89 -14.25 -6.10
N PHE A 102 -6.82 -13.48 -6.34
CA PHE A 102 -6.95 -12.09 -6.78
C PHE A 102 -6.26 -11.84 -8.12
N ASP A 103 -6.92 -11.06 -8.97
CA ASP A 103 -6.34 -10.58 -10.23
C ASP A 103 -5.33 -9.45 -9.99
N VAL A 104 -5.56 -8.63 -8.96
CA VAL A 104 -4.69 -7.50 -8.60
C VAL A 104 -4.53 -7.44 -7.09
N VAL A 105 -3.30 -7.27 -6.62
CA VAL A 105 -3.01 -6.91 -5.22
C VAL A 105 -2.39 -5.52 -5.18
N ILE A 106 -2.90 -4.66 -4.31
CA ILE A 106 -2.37 -3.31 -4.06
C ILE A 106 -1.78 -3.28 -2.64
N VAL A 107 -0.54 -2.81 -2.52
CA VAL A 107 0.11 -2.55 -1.23
C VAL A 107 0.77 -1.17 -1.28
N SER A 108 0.09 -0.15 -0.76
CA SER A 108 0.55 1.24 -0.84
C SER A 108 1.11 1.73 0.47
N ASN A 109 2.32 2.31 0.42
CA ASN A 109 2.99 2.93 1.58
C ASN A 109 3.12 2.03 2.81
N ALA A 110 3.19 0.71 2.62
CA ALA A 110 3.26 -0.27 3.69
C ALA A 110 4.61 -0.99 3.79
N LEU A 111 5.20 -1.40 2.67
CA LEU A 111 6.41 -2.24 2.68
C LEU A 111 7.60 -1.58 3.41
N HIS A 112 7.72 -0.25 3.40
CA HIS A 112 8.79 0.46 4.10
C HIS A 112 8.58 0.62 5.61
N ILE A 113 7.37 0.33 6.11
CA ILE A 113 7.00 0.47 7.52
C ILE A 113 6.75 -0.86 8.23
N VAL A 114 6.81 -1.98 7.54
CA VAL A 114 6.70 -3.31 8.15
C VAL A 114 8.07 -3.93 8.40
N PRO A 115 8.21 -4.76 9.46
CA PRO A 115 9.52 -5.29 9.85
C PRO A 115 10.07 -6.37 8.91
N GLN A 116 9.22 -7.03 8.14
CA GLN A 116 9.56 -8.17 7.26
C GLN A 116 8.83 -8.03 5.90
N PRO A 117 9.20 -7.03 5.09
CA PRO A 117 8.50 -6.77 3.82
C PRO A 117 8.60 -7.93 2.83
N GLU A 118 9.66 -8.74 2.87
CA GLU A 118 9.82 -9.95 2.06
C GLU A 118 8.76 -11.01 2.37
N LYS A 119 8.36 -11.16 3.64
CA LYS A 119 7.26 -12.07 4.01
C LYS A 119 5.91 -11.58 3.51
N ALA A 120 5.68 -10.26 3.54
CA ALA A 120 4.48 -9.69 2.94
C ALA A 120 4.43 -9.94 1.43
N LEU A 121 5.57 -9.79 0.73
CA LEU A 121 5.67 -10.07 -0.70
C LEU A 121 5.45 -11.55 -1.03
N ALA A 122 5.93 -12.48 -0.20
CA ALA A 122 5.69 -13.92 -0.37
C ALA A 122 4.21 -14.28 -0.20
N GLU A 123 3.52 -13.67 0.77
CA GLU A 123 2.09 -13.88 0.98
C GLU A 123 1.24 -13.25 -0.15
N ILE A 124 1.66 -12.08 -0.65
CA ILE A 124 1.06 -11.46 -1.84
C ILE A 124 1.24 -12.38 -3.05
N TYR A 125 2.43 -12.95 -3.23
CA TYR A 125 2.72 -13.87 -4.33
C TYR A 125 1.79 -15.09 -4.30
N ARG A 126 1.52 -15.64 -3.11
CA ARG A 126 0.63 -16.79 -2.93
C ARG A 126 -0.81 -16.49 -3.33
N VAL A 127 -1.37 -15.34 -2.89
CA VAL A 127 -2.79 -15.01 -3.13
C VAL A 127 -3.05 -14.38 -4.49
N LEU A 128 -2.03 -13.89 -5.18
CA LEU A 128 -2.12 -13.32 -6.53
C LEU A 128 -2.14 -14.44 -7.57
N LYS A 129 -3.00 -14.34 -8.57
CA LYS A 129 -3.02 -15.23 -9.73
C LYS A 129 -1.70 -15.18 -10.51
N ASP A 130 -1.38 -16.19 -11.31
CA ASP A 130 -0.13 -16.22 -12.08
C ASP A 130 -0.04 -15.10 -13.11
N ASP A 131 -1.14 -14.75 -13.78
CA ASP A 131 -1.26 -13.59 -14.66
C ASP A 131 -1.62 -12.30 -13.94
N GLY A 132 -1.65 -12.32 -12.61
CA GLY A 132 -2.06 -11.23 -11.76
C GLY A 132 -1.02 -10.10 -11.68
N VAL A 133 -1.45 -8.96 -11.16
CA VAL A 133 -0.65 -7.74 -11.07
C VAL A 133 -0.51 -7.27 -9.63
N LEU A 134 0.72 -7.09 -9.19
CA LEU A 134 1.04 -6.37 -7.96
C LEU A 134 1.23 -4.88 -8.26
N ILE A 135 0.48 -4.01 -7.57
CA ILE A 135 0.68 -2.56 -7.55
C ILE A 135 1.23 -2.18 -6.19
N ALA A 136 2.47 -1.68 -6.15
CA ALA A 136 3.20 -1.44 -4.91
C ALA A 136 3.80 -0.02 -4.86
N PRO A 137 2.99 1.05 -4.76
CA PRO A 137 3.51 2.39 -4.60
C PRO A 137 4.04 2.60 -3.18
N THR A 138 5.18 3.30 -3.06
CA THR A 138 5.75 3.62 -1.75
C THR A 138 6.49 4.95 -1.75
N PHE A 139 6.48 5.64 -0.62
CA PHE A 139 7.35 6.79 -0.43
C PHE A 139 8.80 6.36 -0.38
N THR A 140 9.63 7.01 -1.19
CA THR A 140 11.07 6.76 -1.30
C THR A 140 11.86 8.03 -0.95
N HIS A 141 13.16 7.91 -0.80
CA HIS A 141 14.03 9.04 -0.49
C HIS A 141 14.74 9.54 -1.76
N ALA A 142 14.84 10.85 -1.90
CA ALA A 142 15.62 11.50 -2.96
C ALA A 142 17.13 11.48 -2.64
N GLY A 143 17.71 10.29 -2.39
CA GLY A 143 19.12 10.17 -2.07
C GLY A 143 19.53 10.85 -0.75
N ASN A 144 20.82 11.23 -0.63
CA ASN A 144 21.43 11.79 0.58
C ASN A 144 21.14 13.30 0.82
N SER A 145 20.03 13.86 0.38
CA SER A 145 19.74 15.28 0.59
C SER A 145 19.54 15.62 2.07
N PHE A 146 20.21 16.68 2.54
CA PHE A 146 20.15 17.15 3.93
C PHE A 146 18.72 17.41 4.46
N PRO A 147 17.79 18.01 3.69
CA PRO A 147 16.39 18.20 4.11
C PRO A 147 15.66 16.89 4.37
N GLY A 148 15.94 15.82 3.63
CA GLY A 148 15.32 14.50 3.82
C GLY A 148 15.73 13.84 5.14
N LYS A 149 16.97 13.99 5.58
CA LYS A 149 17.46 13.46 6.87
C LYS A 149 16.76 14.12 8.06
N VAL A 150 16.61 15.45 8.02
CA VAL A 150 15.94 16.22 9.07
C VAL A 150 14.46 15.82 9.19
N LYS A 151 13.75 15.69 8.06
CA LYS A 151 12.34 15.32 8.04
C LYS A 151 12.11 13.89 8.53
N ALA A 152 12.98 12.95 8.16
CA ALA A 152 12.95 11.57 8.65
C ALA A 152 13.22 11.47 10.17
N PHE A 153 14.11 12.32 10.70
CA PHE A 153 14.36 12.43 12.13
C PHE A 153 13.11 12.87 12.91
N PHE A 154 12.41 13.92 12.43
CA PHE A 154 11.16 14.36 13.06
C PHE A 154 10.03 13.32 12.96
N MET A 155 9.93 12.56 11.87
CA MET A 155 8.97 11.46 11.74
C MET A 155 9.26 10.35 12.77
N LYS A 156 10.54 10.01 12.98
CA LYS A 156 10.96 9.03 14.00
C LYS A 156 10.62 9.54 15.41
N LEU A 157 10.83 10.83 15.69
CA LEU A 157 10.46 11.45 16.97
C LEU A 157 8.94 11.42 17.21
N ALA A 158 8.13 11.51 16.15
CA ALA A 158 6.68 11.37 16.21
C ALA A 158 6.20 9.91 16.36
N GLY A 159 7.13 8.93 16.47
CA GLY A 159 6.82 7.52 16.65
C GLY A 159 6.36 6.81 15.37
N PHE A 160 6.67 7.39 14.19
CA PHE A 160 6.35 6.75 12.91
C PHE A 160 7.25 5.51 12.71
N PRO A 161 6.68 4.31 12.48
CA PRO A 161 7.44 3.08 12.33
C PRO A 161 8.09 3.02 10.94
N LEU A 162 9.32 3.50 10.81
CA LEU A 162 10.07 3.43 9.56
C LEU A 162 11.14 2.33 9.67
N HIS A 163 10.94 1.21 8.97
CA HIS A 163 11.87 0.07 8.97
C HIS A 163 12.87 0.12 7.81
N SER A 164 12.42 0.48 6.61
CA SER A 164 13.27 0.55 5.43
C SER A 164 13.31 1.95 4.83
N ARG A 165 14.50 2.36 4.36
CA ARG A 165 14.72 3.63 3.68
C ARG A 165 15.31 3.33 2.32
N TRP A 166 14.46 3.29 1.31
CA TRP A 166 14.88 3.05 -0.05
C TRP A 166 14.88 4.33 -0.88
N THR A 167 15.85 4.47 -1.75
CA THR A 167 15.71 5.26 -2.97
C THR A 167 14.74 4.55 -3.92
N SER A 168 14.32 5.23 -4.98
CA SER A 168 13.47 4.60 -6.01
C SER A 168 14.13 3.36 -6.63
N GLU A 169 15.43 3.44 -6.94
CA GLU A 169 16.20 2.32 -7.51
C GLU A 169 16.32 1.14 -6.54
N GLU A 170 16.67 1.41 -5.28
CA GLU A 170 16.80 0.37 -4.26
C GLU A 170 15.47 -0.34 -4.02
N TYR A 171 14.36 0.41 -4.03
CA TYR A 171 13.04 -0.17 -3.89
C TYR A 171 12.67 -1.09 -5.07
N LEU A 172 12.88 -0.63 -6.30
CA LEU A 172 12.62 -1.47 -7.49
C LEU A 172 13.56 -2.70 -7.55
N ARG A 173 14.80 -2.57 -7.07
CA ARG A 173 15.72 -3.70 -6.92
C ARG A 173 15.23 -4.68 -5.87
N PHE A 174 14.75 -4.19 -4.71
CA PHE A 174 14.16 -5.01 -3.66
C PHE A 174 12.99 -5.84 -4.19
N LEU A 175 12.07 -5.27 -4.96
CA LEU A 175 10.97 -6.01 -5.58
C LEU A 175 11.49 -7.13 -6.50
N ARG A 176 12.46 -6.84 -7.37
CA ARG A 176 13.05 -7.84 -8.28
C ARG A 176 13.73 -8.99 -7.52
N GLN A 177 14.45 -8.69 -6.45
CA GLN A 177 15.12 -9.69 -5.61
C GLN A 177 14.15 -10.61 -4.86
N ASN A 178 12.87 -10.21 -4.75
CA ASN A 178 11.82 -10.97 -4.08
C ASN A 178 10.81 -11.61 -5.07
N GLY A 179 11.22 -11.93 -6.30
CA GLY A 179 10.42 -12.69 -7.25
C GLY A 179 9.46 -11.86 -8.10
N TRP A 180 9.69 -10.54 -8.23
CA TRP A 180 8.81 -9.67 -8.99
C TRP A 180 9.50 -9.07 -10.22
N SER A 181 8.86 -9.17 -11.38
CA SER A 181 9.26 -8.46 -12.60
C SER A 181 8.52 -7.11 -12.66
N VAL A 182 9.28 -6.01 -12.61
CA VAL A 182 8.73 -4.65 -12.70
C VAL A 182 8.44 -4.31 -14.15
N ARG A 183 7.17 -4.32 -14.53
CA ARG A 183 6.73 -4.01 -15.91
C ARG A 183 6.51 -2.51 -16.15
N LYS A 184 6.20 -1.75 -15.09
CA LYS A 184 6.01 -0.29 -15.16
C LYS A 184 6.41 0.36 -13.85
N SER A 185 7.09 1.50 -13.93
CA SER A 185 7.38 2.31 -12.75
C SER A 185 7.33 3.80 -13.10
N ALA A 186 7.02 4.62 -12.09
CA ALA A 186 7.05 6.07 -12.19
C ALA A 186 7.40 6.68 -10.83
N VAL A 187 8.06 7.84 -10.83
CA VAL A 187 8.28 8.61 -9.60
C VAL A 187 7.37 9.85 -9.64
N LEU A 188 6.38 9.86 -8.77
CA LEU A 188 5.40 10.92 -8.65
C LEU A 188 5.89 11.96 -7.65
N LYS A 189 5.66 13.25 -7.98
CA LYS A 189 6.08 14.37 -7.14
C LYS A 189 5.12 14.55 -5.96
N ALA A 190 5.58 14.22 -4.76
CA ALA A 190 4.84 14.35 -3.51
C ALA A 190 5.73 14.99 -2.43
N SER A 191 5.26 15.05 -1.18
CA SER A 191 6.05 15.52 -0.02
C SER A 191 7.36 14.74 0.16
N PHE A 192 7.34 13.45 -0.19
CA PHE A 192 8.49 12.61 -0.50
C PHE A 192 8.23 12.01 -1.88
N PRO A 193 9.27 11.70 -2.69
CA PRO A 193 9.06 11.00 -3.95
C PRO A 193 8.20 9.75 -3.73
N LEU A 194 7.09 9.61 -4.47
CA LEU A 194 6.24 8.44 -4.42
C LEU A 194 6.60 7.56 -5.62
N THR A 195 7.30 6.46 -5.36
CA THR A 195 7.67 5.50 -6.41
C THR A 195 6.50 4.54 -6.62
N TYR A 196 5.84 4.65 -7.76
CA TYR A 196 4.86 3.69 -8.25
C TYR A 196 5.58 2.52 -8.89
N ALA A 197 5.19 1.30 -8.54
CA ALA A 197 5.66 0.08 -9.17
C ALA A 197 4.47 -0.82 -9.52
N GLU A 198 4.46 -1.33 -10.75
CA GLU A 198 3.51 -2.30 -11.26
C GLU A 198 4.30 -3.53 -11.69
N CYS A 199 4.02 -4.65 -11.05
CA CYS A 199 4.83 -5.85 -11.15
C CYS A 199 3.96 -7.06 -11.51
N VAL A 200 4.59 -8.07 -12.10
CA VAL A 200 4.07 -9.42 -12.31
C VAL A 200 5.00 -10.42 -11.65
N LYS A 201 4.55 -11.64 -11.42
CA LYS A 201 5.42 -12.74 -10.97
C LYS A 201 6.57 -12.91 -11.95
N SER A 202 7.80 -13.05 -11.45
CA SER A 202 8.94 -13.40 -12.31
C SER A 202 8.78 -14.82 -12.83
N GLU A 203 9.02 -15.03 -14.11
CA GLU A 203 9.21 -16.38 -14.64
C GLU A 203 10.44 -17.01 -13.95
N VAL A 204 10.29 -18.23 -13.47
CA VAL A 204 11.36 -19.01 -12.83
C VAL A 204 12.27 -19.62 -13.89
#